data_18e576428b448324be6b4dd483e03b3f
#
_entry.id   18e576428b448324be6b4dd483e03b3f
#
_cell.length_a   1.000
_cell.length_b   1.000
_cell.length_c   1.000
_cell.angle_alpha   90.00
_cell.angle_beta   90.00
_cell.angle_gamma   90.00
#
_symmetry.space_group_name_H-M   'P 1'
#
loop_
_entity.id
_entity.type
_entity.pdbx_description
1 polymer ?
#
loop_
_entity_poly.entity_id
_entity_poly.type
_entity_poly.pdbx_seq_one_letter_code
_entity_poly.pdbx_strand_id
1 'polypeptide(L)'
;KKIADDFILKHNIDIVIANAGIGGTDGLYKGVSSDINQILTTNLLGMTNTLLPFIPEMKKNRKGKLVCISSVASYVPIPNHGGYAASKIAMRRIFDSWRPSLENYNIKTISICPGFVDTAIVNNSIKRFIPMKSADQAAKVFIKKIDLNYKTYIYPWPYRILILIYKAIPKPLYNYLINKIFSKPII
;
A
#
# COMPACT_ATOMS: atom_id res chain seq x y z
N LYS A 1 14.24 -6.53 -14.50
CA LYS A 1 13.85 -7.16 -15.77
C LYS A 1 14.43 -8.56 -15.87
N LYS A 2 15.75 -8.76 -15.84
CA LYS A 2 16.42 -10.08 -15.99
C LYS A 2 15.80 -11.18 -15.12
N ILE A 3 15.57 -10.91 -13.82
CA ILE A 3 14.95 -11.87 -12.89
C ILE A 3 13.53 -12.26 -13.36
N ALA A 4 12.73 -11.27 -13.77
CA ALA A 4 11.36 -11.55 -14.25
C ALA A 4 11.37 -12.38 -15.54
N ASP A 5 12.28 -12.06 -16.46
CA ASP A 5 12.46 -12.83 -17.71
C ASP A 5 12.82 -14.28 -17.40
N ASP A 6 13.73 -14.53 -16.45
CA ASP A 6 14.11 -15.89 -16.01
C ASP A 6 12.93 -16.67 -15.38
N PHE A 7 12.07 -15.99 -14.62
CA PHE A 7 10.86 -16.60 -14.05
C PHE A 7 9.82 -16.92 -15.12
N ILE A 8 9.57 -16.00 -16.06
CA ILE A 8 8.61 -16.17 -17.15
C ILE A 8 9.00 -17.34 -18.05
N LEU A 9 10.30 -17.54 -18.31
CA LEU A 9 10.78 -18.66 -19.13
C LEU A 9 10.56 -20.02 -18.47
N LYS A 10 10.51 -20.08 -17.15
CA LYS A 10 10.44 -21.35 -16.40
C LYS A 10 9.05 -21.67 -15.86
N HIS A 11 8.17 -20.67 -15.74
CA HIS A 11 6.91 -20.81 -15.02
C HIS A 11 5.79 -20.01 -15.67
N ASN A 12 4.57 -20.55 -15.64
CA ASN A 12 3.38 -19.77 -15.89
C ASN A 12 3.06 -18.94 -14.64
N ILE A 13 3.08 -17.61 -14.77
CA ILE A 13 2.83 -16.70 -13.65
C ILE A 13 1.40 -16.19 -13.71
N ASP A 14 0.56 -16.64 -12.80
CA ASP A 14 -0.83 -16.20 -12.68
C ASP A 14 -1.00 -14.94 -11.81
N ILE A 15 -0.16 -14.78 -10.78
CA ILE A 15 -0.29 -13.67 -9.80
C ILE A 15 1.09 -13.12 -9.48
N VAL A 16 1.23 -11.80 -9.54
CA VAL A 16 2.42 -11.09 -9.07
C VAL A 16 2.02 -10.12 -7.96
N ILE A 17 2.69 -10.22 -6.81
CA ILE A 17 2.39 -9.42 -5.61
C ILE A 17 3.57 -8.53 -5.27
N ALA A 18 3.40 -7.21 -5.43
CA ALA A 18 4.35 -6.22 -4.93
C ALA A 18 4.03 -5.94 -3.45
N ASN A 19 4.73 -6.68 -2.57
CA ASN A 19 4.55 -6.61 -1.12
C ASN A 19 5.65 -5.82 -0.42
N ALA A 20 6.87 -5.82 -0.95
CA ALA A 20 8.01 -5.14 -0.34
C ALA A 20 7.70 -3.66 -0.10
N GLY A 21 8.06 -3.17 1.08
CA GLY A 21 7.86 -1.79 1.44
C GLY A 21 8.46 -1.48 2.80
N ILE A 22 8.81 -0.23 2.99
CA ILE A 22 9.31 0.31 4.25
C ILE A 22 8.42 1.44 4.74
N GLY A 23 8.35 1.61 6.06
CA GLY A 23 7.81 2.79 6.73
C GLY A 23 8.96 3.68 7.20
N GLY A 24 8.62 4.79 7.83
CA GLY A 24 9.59 5.71 8.40
C GLY A 24 9.02 7.10 8.55
N THR A 25 9.76 7.98 9.22
CA THR A 25 9.45 9.40 9.32
C THR A 25 10.08 10.16 8.16
N ASP A 26 9.56 11.36 7.89
CA ASP A 26 10.00 12.18 6.75
C ASP A 26 11.34 12.89 6.97
N GLY A 27 11.95 12.76 8.15
CA GLY A 27 13.19 13.47 8.47
C GLY A 27 13.05 15.00 8.49
N LEU A 28 11.84 15.53 8.67
CA LEU A 28 11.53 16.96 8.56
C LEU A 28 12.44 17.84 9.42
N TYR A 29 12.62 17.45 10.68
CA TYR A 29 13.43 18.22 11.63
C TYR A 29 14.95 18.07 11.41
N LYS A 30 15.35 17.06 10.63
CA LYS A 30 16.76 16.88 10.23
C LYS A 30 17.11 17.65 8.96
N GLY A 31 16.10 18.10 8.19
CA GLY A 31 16.28 18.81 6.93
C GLY A 31 16.92 17.97 5.83
N VAL A 32 16.76 16.63 5.87
CA VAL A 32 17.35 15.71 4.89
C VAL A 32 16.28 14.96 4.11
N SER A 33 16.48 14.81 2.82
CA SER A 33 15.53 14.13 1.92
C SER A 33 15.77 12.62 1.80
N SER A 34 16.87 12.09 2.36
CA SER A 34 17.24 10.68 2.23
C SER A 34 16.14 9.72 2.65
N ASP A 35 15.48 10.00 3.78
CA ASP A 35 14.47 9.12 4.36
C ASP A 35 13.24 9.03 3.45
N ILE A 36 12.74 10.18 2.97
CA ILE A 36 11.61 10.21 2.00
C ILE A 36 12.01 9.53 0.69
N ASN A 37 13.18 9.83 0.15
CA ASN A 37 13.65 9.27 -1.12
C ASN A 37 13.78 7.75 -1.04
N GLN A 38 14.30 7.21 0.08
CA GLN A 38 14.38 5.78 0.30
C GLN A 38 12.99 5.12 0.34
N ILE A 39 12.04 5.74 1.04
CA ILE A 39 10.64 5.26 1.10
C ILE A 39 10.01 5.23 -0.29
N LEU A 40 10.12 6.33 -1.06
CA LEU A 40 9.57 6.43 -2.40
C LEU A 40 10.20 5.41 -3.36
N THR A 41 11.53 5.28 -3.31
CA THR A 41 12.26 4.33 -4.15
C THR A 41 11.83 2.89 -3.83
N THR A 42 11.81 2.51 -2.56
CA THR A 42 11.47 1.15 -2.17
C THR A 42 10.01 0.83 -2.45
N ASN A 43 9.08 1.70 -2.02
CA ASN A 43 7.66 1.40 -2.09
C ASN A 43 7.11 1.57 -3.50
N LEU A 44 7.40 2.71 -4.15
CA LEU A 44 6.77 3.07 -5.42
C LEU A 44 7.54 2.50 -6.60
N LEU A 45 8.84 2.81 -6.72
CA LEU A 45 9.65 2.28 -7.82
C LEU A 45 9.84 0.76 -7.68
N GLY A 46 10.00 0.26 -6.45
CA GLY A 46 10.03 -1.18 -6.18
C GLY A 46 8.76 -1.89 -6.68
N MET A 47 7.58 -1.32 -6.44
CA MET A 47 6.31 -1.86 -6.97
C MET A 47 6.31 -1.91 -8.49
N THR A 48 6.61 -0.81 -9.17
CA THR A 48 6.59 -0.76 -10.64
C THR A 48 7.62 -1.70 -11.25
N ASN A 49 8.83 -1.75 -10.69
CA ASN A 49 9.89 -2.66 -11.12
C ASN A 49 9.53 -4.15 -10.91
N THR A 50 8.70 -4.45 -9.91
CA THR A 50 8.21 -5.81 -9.66
C THR A 50 7.12 -6.21 -10.65
N LEU A 51 6.18 -5.32 -10.96
CA LEU A 51 4.95 -5.70 -11.67
C LEU A 51 5.04 -5.55 -13.20
N LEU A 52 5.62 -4.43 -13.68
CA LEU A 52 5.65 -4.10 -15.11
C LEU A 52 6.27 -5.20 -15.99
N PRO A 53 7.37 -5.88 -15.60
CA PRO A 53 7.99 -6.88 -16.44
C PRO A 53 7.10 -8.09 -16.77
N PHE A 54 6.08 -8.39 -15.96
CA PHE A 54 5.19 -9.53 -16.18
C PHE A 54 3.98 -9.20 -17.07
N ILE A 55 3.66 -7.92 -17.27
CA ILE A 55 2.48 -7.50 -18.04
C ILE A 55 2.50 -8.01 -19.49
N PRO A 56 3.62 -7.97 -20.24
CA PRO A 56 3.63 -8.46 -21.64
C PRO A 56 3.20 -9.93 -21.75
N GLU A 57 3.71 -10.79 -20.87
CA GLU A 57 3.35 -12.23 -20.89
C GLU A 57 1.90 -12.45 -20.44
N MET A 58 1.44 -11.76 -19.40
CA MET A 58 0.04 -11.80 -18.97
C MET A 58 -0.92 -11.32 -20.08
N LYS A 59 -0.53 -10.29 -20.85
CA LYS A 59 -1.29 -9.82 -22.03
C LYS A 59 -1.40 -10.90 -23.09
N LYS A 60 -0.29 -11.54 -23.43
CA LYS A 60 -0.24 -12.64 -24.42
C LYS A 60 -1.17 -13.78 -24.00
N ASN A 61 -1.12 -14.17 -22.73
CA ASN A 61 -1.91 -15.25 -22.16
C ASN A 61 -3.36 -14.84 -21.83
N ARG A 62 -3.70 -13.55 -21.96
CA ARG A 62 -5.00 -12.97 -21.59
C ARG A 62 -5.47 -13.38 -20.20
N LYS A 63 -4.53 -13.47 -19.26
CA LYS A 63 -4.76 -13.93 -17.89
C LYS A 63 -3.70 -13.36 -16.95
N GLY A 64 -4.11 -12.89 -15.78
CA GLY A 64 -3.16 -12.47 -14.75
C GLY A 64 -3.81 -11.65 -13.64
N LYS A 65 -3.12 -11.59 -12.50
CA LYS A 65 -3.46 -10.71 -11.38
C LYS A 65 -2.22 -9.95 -10.93
N LEU A 66 -2.32 -8.65 -10.89
CA LEU A 66 -1.32 -7.76 -10.29
C LEU A 66 -1.84 -7.27 -8.96
N VAL A 67 -1.07 -7.45 -7.91
CA VAL A 67 -1.46 -7.07 -6.55
C VAL A 67 -0.44 -6.08 -5.98
N CYS A 68 -0.90 -4.97 -5.41
CA CYS A 68 -0.05 -4.10 -4.61
C CYS A 68 -0.53 -4.03 -3.16
N ILE A 69 0.42 -4.09 -2.23
CA ILE A 69 0.15 -3.88 -0.82
C ILE A 69 0.35 -2.40 -0.50
N SER A 70 -0.77 -1.66 -0.57
CA SER A 70 -0.84 -0.25 -0.21
C SER A 70 -0.97 -0.09 1.32
N SER A 71 -1.80 0.82 1.80
CA SER A 71 -2.08 1.05 3.22
C SER A 71 -3.34 1.88 3.39
N VAL A 72 -3.96 1.87 4.58
CA VAL A 72 -4.95 2.88 4.99
C VAL A 72 -4.35 4.30 5.01
N ALA A 73 -3.03 4.44 5.19
CA ALA A 73 -2.31 5.70 5.04
C ALA A 73 -2.45 6.32 3.64
N SER A 74 -2.89 5.55 2.64
CA SER A 74 -3.24 6.08 1.32
C SER A 74 -4.55 6.86 1.29
N TYR A 75 -5.26 6.95 2.39
CA TYR A 75 -6.54 7.67 2.51
C TYR A 75 -6.49 8.82 3.50
N VAL A 76 -5.65 8.72 4.52
CA VAL A 76 -5.57 9.66 5.63
C VAL A 76 -4.12 10.09 5.82
N PRO A 77 -3.80 11.39 5.83
CA PRO A 77 -2.45 11.85 6.11
C PRO A 77 -2.07 11.53 7.56
N ILE A 78 -0.83 11.12 7.75
CA ILE A 78 -0.25 10.85 9.06
C ILE A 78 0.88 11.85 9.28
N PRO A 79 0.86 12.67 10.34
CA PRO A 79 1.94 13.61 10.62
C PRO A 79 3.32 12.93 10.62
N ASN A 80 4.32 13.59 10.04
CA ASN A 80 5.70 13.12 9.89
C ASN A 80 5.88 11.82 9.07
N HIS A 81 4.84 11.35 8.36
CA HIS A 81 4.89 10.17 7.50
C HIS A 81 4.37 10.47 6.08
N GLY A 82 4.58 11.70 5.59
CA GLY A 82 4.10 12.16 4.29
C GLY A 82 4.68 11.34 3.14
N GLY A 83 5.98 11.02 3.17
CA GLY A 83 6.65 10.19 2.17
C GLY A 83 6.05 8.78 2.08
N TYR A 84 5.77 8.17 3.24
CA TYR A 84 5.08 6.88 3.28
C TYR A 84 3.65 6.97 2.71
N ALA A 85 2.86 7.93 3.20
CA ALA A 85 1.49 8.14 2.71
C ALA A 85 1.48 8.41 1.21
N ALA A 86 2.35 9.30 0.71
CA ALA A 86 2.48 9.62 -0.70
C ALA A 86 2.81 8.38 -1.55
N SER A 87 3.77 7.55 -1.12
CA SER A 87 4.10 6.30 -1.81
C SER A 87 2.88 5.39 -1.93
N LYS A 88 2.13 5.22 -0.84
CA LYS A 88 0.96 4.33 -0.80
C LYS A 88 -0.25 4.89 -1.57
N ILE A 89 -0.42 6.22 -1.63
CA ILE A 89 -1.40 6.88 -2.51
C ILE A 89 -1.02 6.65 -3.98
N ALA A 90 0.25 6.90 -4.34
CA ALA A 90 0.73 6.76 -5.71
C ALA A 90 0.57 5.32 -6.22
N MET A 91 0.95 4.31 -5.42
CA MET A 91 0.75 2.89 -5.77
C MET A 91 -0.72 2.60 -6.14
N ARG A 92 -1.65 3.04 -5.32
CA ARG A 92 -3.08 2.82 -5.56
C ARG A 92 -3.57 3.58 -6.80
N ARG A 93 -3.14 4.82 -7.01
CA ARG A 93 -3.52 5.63 -8.18
C ARG A 93 -2.99 5.06 -9.49
N ILE A 94 -1.78 4.53 -9.49
CA ILE A 94 -1.23 3.81 -10.63
C ILE A 94 -2.13 2.62 -10.99
N PHE A 95 -2.56 1.82 -10.01
CA PHE A 95 -3.45 0.69 -10.23
C PHE A 95 -4.83 1.10 -10.75
N ASP A 96 -5.40 2.19 -10.21
CA ASP A 96 -6.67 2.73 -10.70
C ASP A 96 -6.55 3.18 -12.17
N SER A 97 -5.39 3.75 -12.57
CA SER A 97 -5.12 4.16 -13.94
C SER A 97 -4.85 2.99 -14.90
N TRP A 98 -4.13 1.96 -14.43
CA TRP A 98 -3.83 0.79 -15.26
C TRP A 98 -5.04 -0.12 -15.50
N ARG A 99 -5.98 -0.13 -14.58
CA ARG A 99 -7.12 -1.05 -14.57
C ARG A 99 -7.89 -1.09 -15.88
N PRO A 100 -8.38 0.02 -16.44
CA PRO A 100 -9.17 -0.03 -17.70
C PRO A 100 -8.38 -0.65 -18.85
N SER A 101 -7.08 -0.32 -18.96
CA SER A 101 -6.24 -0.85 -20.03
C SER A 101 -5.94 -2.33 -19.88
N LEU A 102 -5.76 -2.82 -18.65
CA LEU A 102 -5.40 -4.20 -18.37
C LEU A 102 -6.61 -5.14 -18.35
N GLU A 103 -7.80 -4.64 -17.96
CA GLU A 103 -9.04 -5.41 -18.00
C GLU A 103 -9.39 -5.89 -19.41
N ASN A 104 -9.02 -5.14 -20.46
CA ASN A 104 -9.17 -5.56 -21.87
C ASN A 104 -8.39 -6.84 -22.22
N TYR A 105 -7.37 -7.17 -21.42
CA TYR A 105 -6.58 -8.40 -21.55
C TYR A 105 -6.88 -9.41 -20.44
N ASN A 106 -8.00 -9.24 -19.72
CA ASN A 106 -8.39 -10.07 -18.57
C ASN A 106 -7.34 -10.10 -17.46
N ILE A 107 -6.54 -9.03 -17.31
CA ILE A 107 -5.59 -8.86 -16.22
C ILE A 107 -6.25 -8.03 -15.11
N LYS A 108 -6.29 -8.56 -13.88
CA LYS A 108 -6.91 -7.91 -12.73
C LYS A 108 -5.87 -7.12 -11.93
N THR A 109 -6.20 -5.89 -11.53
CA THR A 109 -5.38 -5.08 -10.63
C THR A 109 -6.05 -4.97 -9.26
N ILE A 110 -5.35 -5.36 -8.21
CA ILE A 110 -5.90 -5.50 -6.87
C ILE A 110 -5.05 -4.72 -5.87
N SER A 111 -5.63 -3.70 -5.23
CA SER A 111 -4.98 -2.91 -4.18
C SER A 111 -5.45 -3.40 -2.81
N ILE A 112 -4.55 -3.97 -2.02
CA ILE A 112 -4.80 -4.28 -0.61
C ILE A 112 -4.33 -3.11 0.24
N CYS A 113 -5.19 -2.60 1.12
CA CYS A 113 -4.93 -1.44 1.98
C CYS A 113 -5.04 -1.85 3.44
N PRO A 114 -3.97 -2.44 4.03
CA PRO A 114 -3.95 -2.77 5.44
C PRO A 114 -3.96 -1.52 6.31
N GLY A 115 -4.64 -1.60 7.46
CA GLY A 115 -4.35 -0.78 8.63
C GLY A 115 -3.19 -1.37 9.42
N PHE A 116 -3.27 -1.27 10.75
CA PHE A 116 -2.26 -1.87 11.60
C PHE A 116 -2.38 -3.40 11.60
N VAL A 117 -1.32 -4.05 11.14
CA VAL A 117 -1.09 -5.49 11.18
C VAL A 117 0.22 -5.69 11.94
N ASP A 118 0.28 -6.68 12.81
CA ASP A 118 1.49 -6.97 13.59
C ASP A 118 2.63 -7.46 12.68
N THR A 119 3.49 -6.53 12.33
CA THR A 119 4.64 -6.70 11.43
C THR A 119 5.81 -5.86 11.93
N ALA A 120 6.98 -6.05 11.35
CA ALA A 120 8.20 -5.28 11.67
C ALA A 120 8.08 -3.78 11.33
N ILE A 121 7.16 -3.38 10.44
CA ILE A 121 6.94 -1.96 10.07
C ILE A 121 6.30 -1.18 11.22
N VAL A 122 5.51 -1.86 12.08
CA VAL A 122 4.77 -1.19 13.14
C VAL A 122 5.63 -1.06 14.39
N ASN A 123 5.79 0.17 14.88
CA ASN A 123 6.53 0.45 16.11
C ASN A 123 5.90 -0.27 17.31
N ASN A 124 6.74 -0.82 18.19
CA ASN A 124 6.31 -1.52 19.40
C ASN A 124 5.46 -0.64 20.35
N SER A 125 5.69 0.67 20.35
CA SER A 125 4.85 1.62 21.12
C SER A 125 3.39 1.59 20.67
N ILE A 126 3.14 1.51 19.37
CA ILE A 126 1.79 1.47 18.78
C ILE A 126 1.13 0.11 19.06
N LYS A 127 1.92 -0.98 18.98
CA LYS A 127 1.44 -2.35 19.27
C LYS A 127 0.82 -2.47 20.66
N ARG A 128 1.28 -1.67 21.62
CA ARG A 128 0.81 -1.69 23.02
C ARG A 128 -0.60 -1.13 23.18
N PHE A 129 -1.05 -0.24 22.27
CA PHE A 129 -2.32 0.49 22.42
C PHE A 129 -3.40 0.05 21.43
N ILE A 130 -3.03 -0.60 20.34
CA ILE A 130 -3.97 -0.98 19.29
C ILE A 130 -3.96 -2.50 19.12
N PRO A 131 -5.08 -3.20 19.37
CA PRO A 131 -5.16 -4.63 19.10
C PRO A 131 -5.00 -4.89 17.61
N MET A 132 -3.99 -5.67 17.27
CA MET A 132 -3.64 -5.99 15.87
C MET A 132 -3.87 -7.46 15.59
N LYS A 133 -4.19 -7.76 14.35
CA LYS A 133 -4.17 -9.12 13.84
C LYS A 133 -2.75 -9.49 13.42
N SER A 134 -2.39 -10.77 13.57
CA SER A 134 -1.10 -11.26 13.10
C SER A 134 -0.97 -11.17 11.57
N ALA A 135 0.27 -11.17 11.07
CA ALA A 135 0.54 -11.20 9.62
C ALA A 135 -0.14 -12.38 8.94
N ASP A 136 -0.13 -13.57 9.56
CA ASP A 136 -0.76 -14.78 9.01
C ASP A 136 -2.29 -14.66 8.92
N GLN A 137 -2.93 -14.09 9.95
CA GLN A 137 -4.37 -13.85 9.93
C GLN A 137 -4.75 -12.86 8.83
N ALA A 138 -3.97 -11.80 8.65
CA ALA A 138 -4.19 -10.82 7.61
C ALA A 138 -3.97 -11.44 6.22
N ALA A 139 -2.89 -12.21 6.02
CA ALA A 139 -2.57 -12.87 4.76
C ALA A 139 -3.67 -13.82 4.29
N LYS A 140 -4.25 -14.63 5.19
CA LYS A 140 -5.40 -15.50 4.87
C LYS A 140 -6.60 -14.71 4.32
N VAL A 141 -6.87 -13.54 4.89
CA VAL A 141 -7.94 -12.67 4.41
C VAL A 141 -7.57 -12.07 3.06
N PHE A 142 -6.32 -11.62 2.87
CA PHE A 142 -5.86 -11.00 1.62
C PHE A 142 -5.91 -12.00 0.46
N ILE A 143 -5.45 -13.23 0.64
CA ILE A 143 -5.52 -14.29 -0.37
C ILE A 143 -6.97 -14.46 -0.84
N LYS A 144 -7.92 -14.63 0.08
CA LYS A 144 -9.34 -14.74 -0.26
C LYS A 144 -9.87 -13.54 -1.06
N LYS A 145 -9.39 -12.31 -0.77
CA LYS A 145 -9.82 -11.10 -1.50
C LYS A 145 -9.15 -10.98 -2.86
N ILE A 146 -7.92 -11.47 -3.00
CA ILE A 146 -7.22 -11.60 -4.28
C ILE A 146 -7.94 -12.61 -5.18
N ASP A 147 -8.33 -13.75 -4.64
CA ASP A 147 -9.08 -14.78 -5.39
C ASP A 147 -10.41 -14.26 -5.90
N LEU A 148 -11.13 -13.49 -5.09
CA LEU A 148 -12.39 -12.84 -5.42
C LEU A 148 -12.25 -11.58 -6.31
N ASN A 149 -11.04 -11.23 -6.75
CA ASN A 149 -10.74 -10.09 -7.62
C ASN A 149 -11.21 -8.72 -7.08
N TYR A 150 -11.10 -8.51 -5.77
CA TYR A 150 -11.45 -7.21 -5.18
C TYR A 150 -10.56 -6.10 -5.77
N LYS A 151 -11.14 -5.09 -6.40
CA LYS A 151 -10.38 -3.95 -6.98
C LYS A 151 -9.57 -3.21 -5.94
N THR A 152 -10.19 -2.95 -4.77
CA THR A 152 -9.54 -2.34 -3.62
C THR A 152 -10.14 -2.91 -2.34
N TYR A 153 -9.29 -3.39 -1.45
CA TYR A 153 -9.71 -3.96 -0.17
C TYR A 153 -9.02 -3.27 1.01
N ILE A 154 -9.83 -2.68 1.89
CA ILE A 154 -9.38 -2.03 3.13
C ILE A 154 -9.57 -3.02 4.28
N TYR A 155 -8.50 -3.26 5.05
CA TYR A 155 -8.49 -4.22 6.15
C TYR A 155 -7.87 -3.61 7.42
N PRO A 156 -8.41 -3.95 8.60
CA PRO A 156 -9.74 -4.53 8.82
C PRO A 156 -10.88 -3.55 8.52
N TRP A 157 -12.11 -4.07 8.42
CA TRP A 157 -13.26 -3.30 7.96
C TRP A 157 -13.57 -1.98 8.72
N PRO A 158 -13.27 -1.83 10.05
CA PRO A 158 -13.55 -0.56 10.73
C PRO A 158 -12.81 0.63 10.14
N TYR A 159 -11.65 0.42 9.49
CA TYR A 159 -10.93 1.51 8.82
C TYR A 159 -11.72 2.16 7.67
N ARG A 160 -12.67 1.43 7.07
CA ARG A 160 -13.57 2.00 6.07
C ARG A 160 -14.43 3.11 6.67
N ILE A 161 -14.97 2.88 7.88
CA ILE A 161 -15.77 3.87 8.59
C ILE A 161 -14.89 5.06 9.00
N LEU A 162 -13.72 4.82 9.55
CA LEU A 162 -12.77 5.88 9.93
C LEU A 162 -12.38 6.75 8.73
N ILE A 163 -12.16 6.16 7.56
CA ILE A 163 -11.87 6.90 6.33
C ILE A 163 -13.08 7.74 5.89
N LEU A 164 -14.30 7.22 6.00
CA LEU A 164 -15.51 7.98 5.67
C LEU A 164 -15.70 9.17 6.63
N ILE A 165 -15.51 8.96 7.93
CA ILE A 165 -15.55 10.03 8.94
C ILE A 165 -14.49 11.09 8.61
N TYR A 166 -13.23 10.67 8.37
CA TYR A 166 -12.16 11.59 7.99
C TYR A 166 -12.52 12.44 6.78
N LYS A 167 -13.11 11.85 5.74
CA LYS A 167 -13.51 12.57 4.52
C LYS A 167 -14.65 13.55 4.75
N ALA A 168 -15.49 13.31 5.75
CA ALA A 168 -16.61 14.17 6.12
C ALA A 168 -16.18 15.35 7.01
N ILE A 169 -15.03 15.26 7.69
CA ILE A 169 -14.53 16.33 8.57
C ILE A 169 -14.02 17.50 7.71
N PRO A 170 -14.51 18.73 7.94
CA PRO A 170 -13.97 19.94 7.31
C PRO A 170 -12.47 20.11 7.62
N LYS A 171 -11.67 20.53 6.63
CA LYS A 171 -10.22 20.70 6.78
C LYS A 171 -9.79 21.52 7.99
N PRO A 172 -10.43 22.67 8.33
CA PRO A 172 -10.06 23.45 9.52
C PRO A 172 -10.22 22.66 10.82
N LEU A 173 -11.32 21.91 10.94
CA LEU A 173 -11.59 21.07 12.11
C LEU A 173 -10.58 19.90 12.20
N TYR A 174 -10.29 19.26 11.07
CA TYR A 174 -9.25 18.22 11.02
C TYR A 174 -7.89 18.77 11.49
N ASN A 175 -7.45 19.91 10.96
CA ASN A 175 -6.18 20.51 11.34
C ASN A 175 -6.13 20.86 12.83
N TYR A 176 -7.22 21.38 13.38
CA TYR A 176 -7.33 21.64 14.82
C TYR A 176 -7.18 20.37 15.66
N LEU A 177 -7.89 19.31 15.28
CA LEU A 177 -7.84 18.01 15.99
C LEU A 177 -6.45 17.38 15.93
N ILE A 178 -5.84 17.37 14.75
CA ILE A 178 -4.49 16.80 14.55
C ILE A 178 -3.46 17.60 15.35
N ASN A 179 -3.51 18.92 15.29
CA ASN A 179 -2.60 19.76 16.09
C ASN A 179 -2.75 19.48 17.58
N LYS A 180 -3.98 19.31 18.08
CA LYS A 180 -4.22 19.00 19.49
C LYS A 180 -3.68 17.61 19.90
N ILE A 181 -3.77 16.63 19.01
CA ILE A 181 -3.30 15.25 19.26
C ILE A 181 -1.77 15.15 19.16
N PHE A 182 -1.19 15.83 18.18
CA PHE A 182 0.25 15.76 17.88
C PHE A 182 1.05 17.00 18.33
N SER A 183 0.45 17.90 19.13
CA SER A 183 1.13 19.10 19.67
C SER A 183 2.21 18.77 20.69
N LYS A 184 2.26 17.56 21.21
CA LYS A 184 3.41 17.09 21.99
C LYS A 184 4.43 16.48 21.03
N PRO A 185 5.71 16.94 21.04
CA PRO A 185 6.73 16.27 20.26
C PRO A 185 6.73 14.80 20.66
N ILE A 186 6.51 13.92 19.69
CA ILE A 186 6.79 12.50 19.86
C ILE A 186 8.31 12.41 19.85
N ILE A 187 8.88 12.46 21.08
CA ILE A 187 10.31 12.28 21.32
C ILE A 187 10.70 10.85 20.88
#